data_eea001a5fbd80c40793b03f4b2940b2c
#
_entry.id   eea001a5fbd80c40793b03f4b2940b2c
#
_cell.length_a   1.000
_cell.length_b   1.000
_cell.length_c   1.000
_cell.angle_alpha   90.00
_cell.angle_beta   90.00
_cell.angle_gamma   90.00
#
_symmetry.space_group_name_H-M   'P 1'
#
loop_
_entity.id
_entity.type
_entity.pdbx_description
1 polymer ?
#
loop_
_entity_poly.entity_id
_entity_poly.type
_entity_poly.pdbx_seq_one_letter_code
_entity_poly.pdbx_strand_id
1 'polypeptide(L)'
;NALFSSRGTRRSGAVGVALSGNVVVDSVVAQGCRPIGEPMVVTGCRDNVITELSGELPLDVLRGLFDGGDEGERRLIRRSLQIGVLMDPFQDQYEAGDFLIRNVIGADGDNGALAVGERIREGQVVQFHVRDASSASDDLGANLMRYLSDHPESSPSGALLFTCLGRGERLFGRVDHDTDLFQSVVGAMPITGFFCNGEIGPVGGSTFLHGYTSSFALFRPKETAAI
;
A
#
# COMPACT_ATOMS: atom_id res chain seq x y z
N ASN A 1 -8.03 -16.81 12.16
CA ASN A 1 -8.74 -16.57 10.91
C ASN A 1 -9.64 -17.76 10.56
N ALA A 2 -10.72 -17.50 9.82
CA ALA A 2 -11.63 -18.54 9.33
C ALA A 2 -11.98 -18.26 7.86
N LEU A 3 -12.04 -19.33 7.07
CA LEU A 3 -12.43 -19.33 5.66
C LEU A 3 -13.82 -19.96 5.55
N PHE A 4 -14.75 -19.25 4.93
CA PHE A 4 -16.14 -19.67 4.81
C PHE A 4 -16.46 -20.09 3.37
N SER A 5 -17.09 -21.22 3.20
CA SER A 5 -17.60 -21.70 1.92
C SER A 5 -18.93 -22.42 2.10
N SER A 6 -19.60 -22.78 1.01
CA SER A 6 -20.81 -23.61 1.05
C SER A 6 -20.59 -24.98 1.71
N ARG A 7 -19.32 -25.42 1.84
CA ARG A 7 -18.93 -26.70 2.47
C ARG A 7 -18.56 -26.55 3.94
N GLY A 8 -18.78 -25.37 4.55
CA GLY A 8 -18.49 -25.08 5.94
C GLY A 8 -17.26 -24.20 6.16
N THR A 9 -16.84 -24.10 7.42
CA THR A 9 -15.72 -23.27 7.89
C THR A 9 -14.43 -24.06 7.93
N ARG A 10 -13.33 -23.46 7.45
CA ARG A 10 -11.98 -24.03 7.49
C ARG A 10 -11.00 -23.04 8.11
N ARG A 11 -9.90 -23.55 8.68
CA ARG A 11 -8.85 -22.74 9.32
C ARG A 11 -7.54 -22.72 8.52
N SER A 12 -7.49 -23.43 7.41
CA SER A 12 -6.34 -23.52 6.50
C SER A 12 -6.80 -23.64 5.05
N GLY A 13 -5.92 -23.34 4.10
CA GLY A 13 -6.20 -23.36 2.67
C GLY A 13 -6.60 -22.00 2.11
N ALA A 14 -7.35 -22.00 1.02
CA ALA A 14 -7.88 -20.80 0.37
C ALA A 14 -9.35 -21.00 0.01
N VAL A 15 -10.11 -19.89 0.00
CA VAL A 15 -11.47 -19.81 -0.54
C VAL A 15 -11.50 -18.70 -1.56
N GLY A 16 -12.10 -18.94 -2.71
CA GLY A 16 -12.16 -17.98 -3.79
C GLY A 16 -13.38 -18.18 -4.68
N VAL A 17 -13.57 -17.25 -5.59
CA VAL A 17 -14.59 -17.26 -6.63
C VAL A 17 -13.90 -17.19 -7.98
N ALA A 18 -14.26 -18.05 -8.90
CA ALA A 18 -13.87 -17.97 -10.29
C ALA A 18 -14.97 -17.23 -11.07
N LEU A 19 -14.58 -16.17 -11.77
CA LEU A 19 -15.45 -15.39 -12.66
C LEU A 19 -15.14 -15.72 -14.11
N SER A 20 -16.17 -15.88 -14.93
CA SER A 20 -16.03 -16.19 -16.35
C SER A 20 -17.11 -15.49 -17.17
N GLY A 21 -16.92 -15.41 -18.50
CA GLY A 21 -17.85 -14.76 -19.41
C GLY A 21 -17.43 -13.34 -19.79
N ASN A 22 -18.42 -12.45 -19.96
CA ASN A 22 -18.19 -11.06 -20.34
C ASN A 22 -17.86 -10.20 -19.12
N VAL A 23 -16.74 -10.49 -18.46
CA VAL A 23 -16.29 -9.73 -17.28
C VAL A 23 -14.77 -9.58 -17.31
N VAL A 24 -14.33 -8.38 -16.97
CA VAL A 24 -12.94 -8.04 -16.62
C VAL A 24 -12.96 -7.54 -15.17
N VAL A 25 -11.92 -7.84 -14.43
CA VAL A 25 -11.70 -7.31 -13.09
C VAL A 25 -10.41 -6.50 -13.13
N ASP A 26 -10.55 -5.20 -13.00
CA ASP A 26 -9.41 -4.30 -12.88
C ASP A 26 -9.10 -4.06 -11.40
N SER A 27 -7.85 -3.79 -11.10
CA SER A 27 -7.40 -3.57 -9.73
C SER A 27 -6.85 -2.16 -9.56
N VAL A 28 -7.25 -1.49 -8.47
CA VAL A 28 -6.64 -0.24 -8.03
C VAL A 28 -6.16 -0.45 -6.60
N VAL A 29 -4.87 -0.20 -6.36
CA VAL A 29 -4.25 -0.34 -5.04
C VAL A 29 -3.64 0.99 -4.64
N ALA A 30 -4.15 1.59 -3.57
CA ALA A 30 -3.66 2.84 -3.00
C ALA A 30 -3.01 2.56 -1.64
N GLN A 31 -1.72 2.86 -1.50
CA GLN A 31 -0.94 2.51 -0.30
C GLN A 31 -1.07 3.54 0.83
N GLY A 32 -1.27 4.81 0.48
CA GLY A 32 -1.62 5.87 1.43
C GLY A 32 -0.49 6.27 2.39
N CYS A 33 0.76 6.06 2.00
CA CYS A 33 1.93 6.53 2.71
C CYS A 33 2.75 7.44 1.79
N ARG A 34 3.35 8.48 2.34
CA ARG A 34 4.25 9.35 1.60
C ARG A 34 5.70 9.12 2.02
N PRO A 35 6.66 9.22 1.07
CA PRO A 35 8.08 9.13 1.39
C PRO A 35 8.55 10.34 2.21
N ILE A 36 9.57 10.10 3.02
CA ILE A 36 10.40 11.11 3.69
C ILE A 36 11.87 10.78 3.48
N GLY A 37 12.70 11.78 3.24
CA GLY A 37 14.09 11.57 2.87
C GLY A 37 14.27 10.90 1.51
N GLU A 38 15.52 10.59 1.18
CA GLU A 38 15.91 9.99 -0.09
C GLU A 38 15.86 8.45 -0.03
N PRO A 39 15.67 7.77 -1.18
CA PRO A 39 15.87 6.33 -1.28
C PRO A 39 17.33 5.95 -0.96
N MET A 40 17.50 4.84 -0.24
CA MET A 40 18.82 4.35 0.19
C MET A 40 18.97 2.86 -0.11
N VAL A 41 20.18 2.43 -0.39
CA VAL A 41 20.51 1.02 -0.59
C VAL A 41 20.78 0.35 0.76
N VAL A 42 20.22 -0.82 0.99
CA VAL A 42 20.58 -1.67 2.12
C VAL A 42 21.98 -2.23 1.87
N THR A 43 22.97 -1.75 2.61
CA THR A 43 24.37 -2.20 2.53
C THR A 43 24.74 -3.18 3.63
N GLY A 44 23.88 -3.33 4.66
CA GLY A 44 24.03 -4.35 5.69
C GLY A 44 22.68 -4.77 6.26
N CYS A 45 22.45 -6.08 6.37
CA CYS A 45 21.24 -6.59 7.02
C CYS A 45 21.43 -8.04 7.54
N ARG A 46 20.52 -8.43 8.45
CA ARG A 46 20.38 -9.80 8.91
C ARG A 46 18.90 -10.14 9.09
N ASP A 47 18.38 -11.07 8.30
CA ASP A 47 16.98 -11.47 8.25
C ASP A 47 16.05 -10.26 7.98
N ASN A 48 15.37 -9.75 8.99
CA ASN A 48 14.49 -8.59 8.93
C ASN A 48 15.06 -7.35 9.67
N VAL A 49 16.34 -7.38 9.99
CA VAL A 49 17.04 -6.29 10.68
C VAL A 49 17.99 -5.61 9.70
N ILE A 50 17.80 -4.33 9.47
CA ILE A 50 18.69 -3.48 8.67
C ILE A 50 19.76 -2.93 9.63
N THR A 51 21.02 -3.17 9.32
CA THR A 51 22.16 -2.69 10.10
C THR A 51 22.89 -1.53 9.44
N GLU A 52 22.74 -1.36 8.11
CA GLU A 52 23.41 -0.29 7.36
C GLU A 52 22.58 0.11 6.13
N LEU A 53 22.43 1.41 5.91
CA LEU A 53 21.79 2.05 4.76
C LEU A 53 22.80 2.99 4.07
N SER A 54 23.21 2.65 2.85
CA SER A 54 24.18 3.43 2.06
C SER A 54 25.45 3.83 2.86
N GLY A 55 25.91 2.96 3.76
CA GLY A 55 27.09 3.19 4.61
C GLY A 55 26.82 3.88 5.95
N GLU A 56 25.56 4.20 6.26
CA GLU A 56 25.17 4.87 7.51
C GLU A 56 24.31 3.96 8.40
N LEU A 57 24.33 4.22 9.71
CA LEU A 57 23.43 3.52 10.64
C LEU A 57 21.97 3.97 10.42
N PRO A 58 21.02 3.05 10.31
CA PRO A 58 19.59 3.39 10.06
C PRO A 58 19.00 4.38 11.06
N LEU A 59 19.38 4.30 12.35
CA LEU A 59 18.92 5.26 13.38
C LEU A 59 19.55 6.64 13.22
N ASP A 60 20.75 6.77 12.68
CA ASP A 60 21.38 8.06 12.43
C ASP A 60 20.73 8.76 11.24
N VAL A 61 20.42 8.01 10.18
CA VAL A 61 19.59 8.50 9.07
C VAL A 61 18.24 9.00 9.58
N LEU A 62 17.55 8.17 10.38
CA LEU A 62 16.25 8.53 10.93
C LEU A 62 16.33 9.76 11.86
N ARG A 63 17.41 9.88 12.65
CA ARG A 63 17.66 11.05 13.48
C ARG A 63 17.85 12.32 12.63
N GLY A 64 18.63 12.22 11.53
CA GLY A 64 18.79 13.32 10.57
C GLY A 64 17.47 13.80 10.00
N LEU A 65 16.60 12.87 9.56
CA LEU A 65 15.26 13.19 9.07
C LEU A 65 14.38 13.84 10.17
N PHE A 66 14.45 13.34 11.37
CA PHE A 66 13.70 13.88 12.50
C PHE A 66 14.15 15.31 12.86
N ASP A 67 15.46 15.56 12.92
CA ASP A 67 16.02 16.86 13.27
C ASP A 67 15.80 17.90 12.17
N GLY A 68 15.87 17.49 10.89
CA GLY A 68 15.60 18.34 9.74
C GLY A 68 14.11 18.63 9.49
N GLY A 69 13.20 17.79 10.02
CA GLY A 69 11.77 17.93 9.81
C GLY A 69 11.13 19.04 10.66
N ASP A 70 9.99 19.54 10.22
CA ASP A 70 9.15 20.43 11.01
C ASP A 70 8.44 19.67 12.17
N GLU A 71 7.67 20.38 12.99
CA GLU A 71 6.97 19.76 14.12
C GLU A 71 5.90 18.74 13.67
N GLY A 72 5.27 18.97 12.53
CA GLY A 72 4.30 18.04 11.91
C GLY A 72 4.98 16.74 11.48
N GLU A 73 6.08 16.84 10.75
CA GLU A 73 6.88 15.68 10.33
C GLU A 73 7.44 14.89 11.50
N ARG A 74 8.02 15.57 12.49
CA ARG A 74 8.49 14.93 13.72
C ARG A 74 7.40 14.15 14.44
N ARG A 75 6.17 14.67 14.43
CA ARG A 75 5.00 13.98 15.00
C ARG A 75 4.63 12.75 14.20
N LEU A 76 4.67 12.82 12.87
CA LEU A 76 4.39 11.68 11.98
C LEU A 76 5.47 10.59 12.11
N ILE A 77 6.75 10.95 12.14
CA ILE A 77 7.86 10.02 12.36
C ILE A 77 7.65 9.25 13.68
N ARG A 78 7.24 9.92 14.75
CA ARG A 78 7.00 9.26 16.04
C ARG A 78 5.79 8.32 16.06
N ARG A 79 4.77 8.56 15.23
CA ARG A 79 3.48 7.88 15.31
C ARG A 79 3.21 6.90 14.20
N SER A 80 3.78 7.13 13.03
CA SER A 80 3.39 6.43 11.80
C SER A 80 4.56 6.13 10.88
N LEU A 81 5.78 6.01 11.44
CA LEU A 81 6.97 5.63 10.68
C LEU A 81 6.80 4.26 10.06
N GLN A 82 7.10 4.20 8.78
CA GLN A 82 7.11 3.00 7.95
C GLN A 82 8.40 2.96 7.15
N ILE A 83 8.69 1.82 6.53
CA ILE A 83 9.73 1.69 5.52
C ILE A 83 9.10 1.15 4.24
N GLY A 84 9.41 1.77 3.12
CA GLY A 84 9.08 1.26 1.80
C GLY A 84 10.24 0.43 1.27
N VAL A 85 9.95 -0.73 0.69
CA VAL A 85 10.90 -1.57 -0.02
C VAL A 85 10.55 -1.50 -1.51
N LEU A 86 11.50 -1.09 -2.35
CA LEU A 86 11.28 -0.95 -3.78
C LEU A 86 10.84 -2.28 -4.39
N MET A 87 9.73 -2.27 -5.15
CA MET A 87 9.13 -3.47 -5.72
C MET A 87 9.83 -3.93 -7.00
N ASP A 88 10.24 -2.98 -7.86
CA ASP A 88 10.97 -3.27 -9.09
C ASP A 88 12.39 -2.70 -9.01
N PRO A 89 13.42 -3.54 -8.84
CA PRO A 89 14.80 -3.10 -8.71
C PRO A 89 15.43 -2.57 -10.03
N PHE A 90 14.71 -2.66 -11.16
CA PHE A 90 15.21 -2.24 -12.47
C PHE A 90 14.74 -0.84 -12.88
N GLN A 91 14.02 -0.13 -12.00
CA GLN A 91 13.61 1.25 -12.24
C GLN A 91 14.77 2.23 -12.00
N ASP A 92 14.89 3.22 -12.89
CA ASP A 92 15.88 4.30 -12.77
C ASP A 92 15.34 5.51 -11.98
N GLN A 93 14.02 5.64 -11.87
CA GLN A 93 13.33 6.70 -11.13
C GLN A 93 12.26 6.11 -10.24
N TYR A 94 12.10 6.64 -9.04
CA TYR A 94 11.20 6.10 -8.04
C TYR A 94 10.09 7.09 -7.71
N GLU A 95 8.84 6.60 -7.74
CA GLU A 95 7.65 7.31 -7.29
C GLU A 95 7.13 6.70 -5.97
N ALA A 96 6.29 7.42 -5.25
CA ALA A 96 5.75 6.97 -3.96
C ALA A 96 5.05 5.60 -4.05
N GLY A 97 4.39 5.30 -5.18
CA GLY A 97 3.68 4.04 -5.42
C GLY A 97 4.57 2.83 -5.69
N ASP A 98 5.87 3.02 -5.93
CA ASP A 98 6.81 1.95 -6.29
C ASP A 98 7.33 1.17 -5.08
N PHE A 99 7.03 1.63 -3.88
CA PHE A 99 7.51 1.04 -2.64
C PHE A 99 6.45 0.23 -1.93
N LEU A 100 6.79 -0.99 -1.58
CA LEU A 100 5.97 -1.86 -0.73
C LEU A 100 6.13 -1.45 0.73
N ILE A 101 5.07 -0.94 1.34
CA ILE A 101 5.12 -0.38 2.69
C ILE A 101 5.16 -1.49 3.74
N ARG A 102 6.09 -1.36 4.69
CA ARG A 102 6.30 -2.27 5.81
C ARG A 102 6.44 -1.52 7.13
N ASN A 103 5.99 -2.16 8.20
CA ASN A 103 6.17 -1.62 9.55
C ASN A 103 7.65 -1.58 9.94
N VAL A 104 8.06 -0.52 10.58
CA VAL A 104 9.21 -0.53 11.48
C VAL A 104 8.73 -1.12 12.80
N ILE A 105 9.24 -2.30 13.16
CA ILE A 105 8.77 -3.09 14.32
C ILE A 105 9.69 -2.98 15.54
N GLY A 106 10.86 -2.40 15.38
CA GLY A 106 11.79 -2.17 16.48
C GLY A 106 13.02 -1.40 16.04
N ALA A 107 13.73 -0.87 17.02
CA ALA A 107 14.99 -0.18 16.86
C ALA A 107 15.94 -0.59 17.99
N ASP A 108 17.19 -0.82 17.66
CA ASP A 108 18.25 -1.10 18.62
C ASP A 108 19.11 0.15 18.81
N GLY A 109 18.97 0.78 19.97
CA GLY A 109 19.67 2.02 20.29
C GLY A 109 21.18 1.86 20.47
N ASP A 110 21.67 0.65 20.75
CA ASP A 110 23.08 0.40 21.02
C ASP A 110 23.89 0.26 19.72
N ASN A 111 23.30 -0.36 18.71
CA ASN A 111 23.98 -0.58 17.41
C ASN A 111 23.33 0.15 16.24
N GLY A 112 22.29 0.94 16.45
CA GLY A 112 21.65 1.77 15.43
C GLY A 112 20.81 1.02 14.41
N ALA A 113 20.52 -0.27 14.61
CA ALA A 113 19.79 -1.11 13.68
C ALA A 113 18.27 -0.92 13.78
N LEU A 114 17.57 -1.20 12.67
CA LEU A 114 16.10 -1.20 12.58
C LEU A 114 15.57 -2.58 12.20
N ALA A 115 14.62 -3.07 12.98
CA ALA A 115 13.84 -4.25 12.62
C ALA A 115 12.56 -3.85 11.87
N VAL A 116 12.29 -4.54 10.76
CA VAL A 116 11.17 -4.25 9.85
C VAL A 116 10.27 -5.46 9.65
N GLY A 117 9.05 -5.26 9.20
CA GLY A 117 8.05 -6.31 9.01
C GLY A 117 8.22 -7.15 7.74
N GLU A 118 9.42 -7.18 7.19
CA GLU A 118 9.76 -7.91 5.95
C GLU A 118 11.16 -8.50 6.08
N ARG A 119 11.42 -9.58 5.36
CA ARG A 119 12.76 -10.10 5.18
C ARG A 119 13.53 -9.21 4.20
N ILE A 120 14.65 -8.68 4.62
CA ILE A 120 15.47 -7.73 3.83
C ILE A 120 16.72 -8.42 3.31
N ARG A 121 17.22 -7.91 2.18
CA ARG A 121 18.47 -8.37 1.55
C ARG A 121 19.34 -7.17 1.20
N GLU A 122 20.65 -7.35 1.25
CA GLU A 122 21.60 -6.38 0.72
C GLU A 122 21.35 -6.12 -0.76
N GLY A 123 21.53 -4.87 -1.18
CA GLY A 123 21.24 -4.38 -2.52
C GLY A 123 19.79 -3.95 -2.75
N GLN A 124 18.84 -4.22 -1.86
CA GLN A 124 17.51 -3.67 -1.97
C GLN A 124 17.51 -2.17 -1.72
N VAL A 125 16.67 -1.45 -2.45
CA VAL A 125 16.41 -0.02 -2.22
C VAL A 125 15.25 0.12 -1.25
N VAL A 126 15.43 0.95 -0.24
CA VAL A 126 14.39 1.27 0.76
C VAL A 126 14.30 2.78 0.92
N GLN A 127 13.14 3.24 1.40
CA GLN A 127 12.92 4.66 1.74
C GLN A 127 12.03 4.75 2.97
N PHE A 128 12.30 5.69 3.85
CA PHE A 128 11.39 5.95 4.96
C PHE A 128 10.10 6.58 4.48
N HIS A 129 9.01 6.20 5.11
CA HIS A 129 7.67 6.69 4.81
C HIS A 129 6.95 7.07 6.10
N VAL A 130 6.03 8.00 5.98
CA VAL A 130 5.08 8.33 7.04
C VAL A 130 3.66 8.27 6.49
N ARG A 131 2.70 8.18 7.39
CA ARG A 131 1.30 8.06 7.04
C ARG A 131 0.49 9.13 7.72
N ASP A 132 -0.31 9.85 6.94
CA ASP A 132 -1.31 10.80 7.41
C ASP A 132 -2.59 10.72 6.54
N ALA A 133 -3.65 11.36 7.00
CA ALA A 133 -4.94 11.33 6.32
C ALA A 133 -4.91 12.01 4.95
N SER A 134 -4.18 13.12 4.81
CA SER A 134 -4.09 13.87 3.55
C SER A 134 -3.39 13.02 2.50
N SER A 135 -2.17 12.55 2.79
CA SER A 135 -1.41 11.71 1.85
C SER A 135 -2.17 10.45 1.44
N ALA A 136 -2.90 9.83 2.39
CA ALA A 136 -3.70 8.64 2.11
C ALA A 136 -4.93 8.94 1.21
N SER A 137 -5.51 10.12 1.35
CA SER A 137 -6.61 10.60 0.49
C SER A 137 -6.11 10.94 -0.91
N ASP A 138 -5.01 11.69 -1.00
CA ASP A 138 -4.44 12.16 -2.25
C ASP A 138 -3.95 10.98 -3.12
N ASP A 139 -3.28 10.01 -2.50
CA ASP A 139 -2.83 8.79 -3.18
C ASP A 139 -4.01 7.97 -3.71
N LEU A 140 -5.09 7.79 -2.93
CA LEU A 140 -6.29 7.11 -3.41
C LEU A 140 -6.92 7.86 -4.58
N GLY A 141 -7.08 9.18 -4.46
CA GLY A 141 -7.64 10.02 -5.54
C GLY A 141 -6.82 9.93 -6.82
N ALA A 142 -5.50 10.03 -6.72
CA ALA A 142 -4.59 9.94 -7.86
C ALA A 142 -4.66 8.57 -8.56
N ASN A 143 -4.69 7.47 -7.80
CA ASN A 143 -4.80 6.12 -8.37
C ASN A 143 -6.16 5.88 -9.05
N LEU A 144 -7.27 6.40 -8.50
CA LEU A 144 -8.59 6.32 -9.12
C LEU A 144 -8.66 7.16 -10.40
N MET A 145 -8.09 8.35 -10.42
CA MET A 145 -8.02 9.19 -11.62
C MET A 145 -7.14 8.56 -12.71
N ARG A 146 -6.01 7.96 -12.34
CA ARG A 146 -5.17 7.19 -13.26
C ARG A 146 -5.95 6.04 -13.89
N TYR A 147 -6.69 5.28 -13.09
CA TYR A 147 -7.55 4.21 -13.59
C TYR A 147 -8.53 4.70 -14.67
N LEU A 148 -9.21 5.83 -14.44
CA LEU A 148 -10.12 6.42 -15.42
C LEU A 148 -9.40 6.89 -16.70
N SER A 149 -8.20 7.44 -16.56
CA SER A 149 -7.36 7.85 -17.70
C SER A 149 -6.93 6.65 -18.56
N ASP A 150 -6.59 5.54 -17.92
CA ASP A 150 -6.15 4.32 -18.60
C ASP A 150 -7.32 3.55 -19.23
N HIS A 151 -8.56 3.83 -18.82
CA HIS A 151 -9.78 3.16 -19.28
C HIS A 151 -10.89 4.17 -19.66
N PRO A 152 -10.66 5.08 -20.63
CA PRO A 152 -11.57 6.20 -20.92
C PRO A 152 -12.95 5.77 -21.44
N GLU A 153 -13.03 4.64 -22.13
CA GLU A 153 -14.28 4.09 -22.69
C GLU A 153 -14.99 3.10 -21.75
N SER A 154 -14.44 2.90 -20.55
CA SER A 154 -14.84 1.80 -19.66
C SER A 154 -15.58 2.34 -18.44
N SER A 155 -16.81 1.88 -18.25
CA SER A 155 -17.57 2.17 -17.02
C SER A 155 -17.70 0.89 -16.18
N PRO A 156 -17.09 0.81 -15.00
CA PRO A 156 -17.31 -0.29 -14.09
C PRO A 156 -18.79 -0.36 -13.68
N SER A 157 -19.31 -1.58 -13.54
CA SER A 157 -20.71 -1.82 -13.14
C SER A 157 -20.84 -2.05 -11.61
N GLY A 158 -19.72 -2.20 -10.92
CA GLY A 158 -19.64 -2.41 -9.47
C GLY A 158 -18.21 -2.63 -9.01
N ALA A 159 -18.00 -2.55 -7.71
CA ALA A 159 -16.68 -2.71 -7.11
C ALA A 159 -16.71 -3.53 -5.80
N LEU A 160 -15.59 -4.20 -5.51
CA LEU A 160 -15.27 -4.68 -4.18
C LEU A 160 -14.16 -3.82 -3.60
N LEU A 161 -14.26 -3.49 -2.30
CA LEU A 161 -13.25 -2.75 -1.56
C LEU A 161 -12.72 -3.60 -0.41
N PHE A 162 -11.42 -3.87 -0.45
CA PHE A 162 -10.66 -4.48 0.63
C PHE A 162 -9.75 -3.42 1.22
N THR A 163 -10.11 -2.88 2.37
CA THR A 163 -9.38 -1.74 2.97
C THR A 163 -8.77 -2.14 4.31
N CYS A 164 -7.57 -1.62 4.58
CA CYS A 164 -6.86 -1.90 5.81
C CYS A 164 -7.63 -1.41 7.04
N LEU A 165 -7.63 -2.19 8.12
CA LEU A 165 -8.16 -1.81 9.44
C LEU A 165 -7.60 -0.47 9.97
N GLY A 166 -6.43 -0.08 9.52
CA GLY A 166 -5.82 1.21 9.86
C GLY A 166 -6.40 2.40 9.07
N ARG A 167 -7.23 2.18 8.05
CA ARG A 167 -7.99 3.23 7.34
C ARG A 167 -9.35 3.41 8.04
N GLY A 168 -10.17 4.31 7.58
CA GLY A 168 -11.47 4.58 8.19
C GLY A 168 -11.41 5.73 9.20
N GLU A 169 -12.39 5.79 10.10
CA GLU A 169 -12.64 6.96 10.97
C GLU A 169 -11.42 7.37 11.81
N ARG A 170 -10.62 6.41 12.28
CA ARG A 170 -9.42 6.70 13.08
C ARG A 170 -8.33 7.46 12.31
N LEU A 171 -8.23 7.23 11.00
CA LEU A 171 -7.27 7.92 10.15
C LEU A 171 -7.84 9.24 9.64
N PHE A 172 -9.07 9.20 9.09
CA PHE A 172 -9.67 10.31 8.35
C PHE A 172 -10.52 11.25 9.19
N GLY A 173 -10.81 10.89 10.46
CA GLY A 173 -11.71 11.67 11.33
C GLY A 173 -13.18 11.63 10.91
N ARG A 174 -13.53 10.81 9.92
CA ARG A 174 -14.89 10.61 9.42
C ARG A 174 -15.11 9.18 8.92
N VAL A 175 -16.34 8.74 8.92
CA VAL A 175 -16.77 7.47 8.33
C VAL A 175 -16.77 7.57 6.79
N ASP A 176 -16.82 6.44 6.12
CA ASP A 176 -17.07 6.27 4.67
C ASP A 176 -16.10 7.01 3.72
N HIS A 177 -14.93 7.47 4.22
CA HIS A 177 -13.98 8.26 3.45
C HIS A 177 -13.61 7.61 2.10
N ASP A 178 -13.17 6.35 2.11
CA ASP A 178 -12.67 5.67 0.91
C ASP A 178 -13.79 5.40 -0.10
N THR A 179 -15.00 5.08 0.38
CA THR A 179 -16.18 4.90 -0.48
C THR A 179 -16.70 6.19 -1.06
N ASP A 180 -16.75 7.27 -0.26
CA ASP A 180 -17.15 8.60 -0.74
C ASP A 180 -16.19 9.13 -1.81
N LEU A 181 -14.88 9.01 -1.56
CA LEU A 181 -13.87 9.43 -2.52
C LEU A 181 -13.95 8.60 -3.82
N PHE A 182 -14.12 7.29 -3.70
CA PHE A 182 -14.33 6.42 -4.85
C PHE A 182 -15.56 6.87 -5.67
N GLN A 183 -16.71 7.08 -5.03
CA GLN A 183 -17.91 7.50 -5.72
C GLN A 183 -17.81 8.89 -6.33
N SER A 184 -17.06 9.79 -5.70
CA SER A 184 -16.85 11.14 -6.24
C SER A 184 -15.97 11.16 -7.48
N VAL A 185 -15.02 10.23 -7.61
CA VAL A 185 -14.07 10.16 -8.74
C VAL A 185 -14.59 9.24 -9.84
N VAL A 186 -15.00 8.02 -9.50
CA VAL A 186 -15.37 6.98 -10.48
C VAL A 186 -16.85 7.04 -10.83
N GLY A 187 -17.67 7.57 -9.93
CA GLY A 187 -19.12 7.66 -10.08
C GLY A 187 -19.88 6.72 -9.16
N ALA A 188 -21.17 6.97 -9.02
CA ALA A 188 -22.06 6.18 -8.16
C ALA A 188 -22.33 4.81 -8.78
N MET A 189 -21.95 3.76 -8.06
CA MET A 189 -22.20 2.37 -8.43
C MET A 189 -22.29 1.48 -7.18
N PRO A 190 -22.80 0.25 -7.30
CA PRO A 190 -22.74 -0.71 -6.20
C PRO A 190 -21.30 -0.99 -5.78
N ILE A 191 -20.99 -0.73 -4.51
CA ILE A 191 -19.72 -1.05 -3.89
C ILE A 191 -19.97 -1.78 -2.57
N THR A 192 -19.19 -2.82 -2.31
CA THR A 192 -19.21 -3.55 -1.05
C THR A 192 -17.81 -4.05 -0.72
N GLY A 193 -17.59 -4.46 0.52
CA GLY A 193 -16.30 -4.96 0.97
C GLY A 193 -16.21 -5.05 2.47
N PHE A 194 -14.98 -5.05 2.98
CA PHE A 194 -14.73 -5.11 4.41
C PHE A 194 -13.32 -4.63 4.77
N PHE A 195 -13.13 -4.34 6.05
CA PHE A 195 -11.82 -4.01 6.59
C PHE A 195 -10.97 -5.27 6.76
N CYS A 196 -9.73 -5.22 6.26
CA CYS A 196 -8.76 -6.32 6.24
C CYS A 196 -7.58 -6.05 7.17
N ASN A 197 -6.91 -7.14 7.58
CA ASN A 197 -5.63 -7.07 8.31
C ASN A 197 -4.44 -7.40 7.38
N GLY A 198 -4.56 -7.06 6.13
CA GLY A 198 -3.63 -7.29 5.03
C GLY A 198 -4.40 -7.47 3.74
N GLU A 199 -3.97 -6.78 2.71
CA GLU A 199 -4.61 -6.73 1.40
C GLU A 199 -3.69 -7.40 0.38
N ILE A 200 -4.26 -8.14 -0.58
CA ILE A 200 -3.50 -8.72 -1.68
C ILE A 200 -3.97 -8.07 -2.98
N GLY A 201 -3.03 -7.48 -3.70
CA GLY A 201 -3.32 -6.79 -4.95
C GLY A 201 -2.10 -6.69 -5.86
N PRO A 202 -2.30 -6.53 -7.16
CA PRO A 202 -1.23 -6.34 -8.12
C PRO A 202 -0.77 -4.89 -8.17
N VAL A 203 0.55 -4.70 -8.28
CA VAL A 203 1.20 -3.44 -8.59
C VAL A 203 2.33 -3.74 -9.59
N GLY A 204 2.44 -2.98 -10.68
CA GLY A 204 3.48 -3.18 -11.70
C GLY A 204 3.51 -4.60 -12.31
N GLY A 205 2.34 -5.27 -12.43
CA GLY A 205 2.24 -6.62 -12.98
C GLY A 205 2.62 -7.76 -12.02
N SER A 206 3.02 -7.46 -10.80
CA SER A 206 3.31 -8.42 -9.74
C SER A 206 2.31 -8.32 -8.60
N THR A 207 2.02 -9.44 -7.94
CA THR A 207 1.06 -9.47 -6.82
C THR A 207 1.80 -9.44 -5.49
N PHE A 208 1.40 -8.54 -4.61
CA PHE A 208 2.00 -8.35 -3.30
C PHE A 208 0.99 -8.48 -2.17
N LEU A 209 1.47 -8.82 -0.98
CA LEU A 209 0.75 -8.61 0.26
C LEU A 209 1.05 -7.19 0.74
N HIS A 210 0.02 -6.37 0.78
CA HIS A 210 0.08 -4.98 1.21
C HIS A 210 -0.34 -4.81 2.66
N GLY A 211 0.03 -3.68 3.25
CA GLY A 211 -0.53 -3.15 4.47
C GLY A 211 -0.86 -1.67 4.29
N TYR A 212 -1.82 -1.17 5.07
CA TYR A 212 -2.28 0.23 5.04
C TYR A 212 -3.00 0.67 3.75
N THR A 213 -3.33 -0.26 2.86
CA THR A 213 -3.87 0.04 1.54
C THR A 213 -5.40 0.07 1.51
N SER A 214 -5.93 0.70 0.45
CA SER A 214 -7.25 0.41 -0.12
C SER A 214 -7.03 -0.32 -1.43
N SER A 215 -7.56 -1.54 -1.52
CA SER A 215 -7.49 -2.37 -2.74
C SER A 215 -8.90 -2.53 -3.30
N PHE A 216 -9.11 -2.02 -4.51
CA PHE A 216 -10.37 -2.13 -5.23
C PHE A 216 -10.27 -3.21 -6.30
N ALA A 217 -11.35 -3.96 -6.48
CA ALA A 217 -11.59 -4.79 -7.64
C ALA A 217 -12.82 -4.23 -8.37
N LEU A 218 -12.61 -3.67 -9.56
CA LEU A 218 -13.64 -3.03 -10.37
C LEU A 218 -14.09 -4.00 -11.47
N PHE A 219 -15.39 -4.19 -11.58
CA PHE A 219 -15.99 -5.12 -12.53
C PHE A 219 -16.53 -4.36 -13.75
N ARG A 220 -16.04 -4.67 -14.92
CA ARG A 220 -16.56 -4.13 -16.19
C ARG A 220 -16.76 -5.20 -17.24
N PRO A 221 -17.59 -4.97 -18.27
CA PRO A 221 -17.66 -5.87 -19.42
C PRO A 221 -16.33 -5.86 -20.19
N LYS A 222 -16.05 -6.94 -20.88
CA LYS A 222 -14.98 -6.96 -21.88
C LYS A 222 -15.32 -5.97 -22.99
N GLU A 223 -14.32 -5.25 -23.45
CA GLU A 223 -14.48 -4.41 -24.63
C GLU A 223 -14.89 -5.28 -25.81
N THR A 224 -15.98 -4.91 -26.47
CA THR A 224 -16.35 -5.54 -27.72
C THR A 224 -15.38 -4.99 -28.76
N ALA A 225 -14.53 -5.84 -29.33
CA ALA A 225 -13.71 -5.42 -30.45
C ALA A 225 -14.62 -4.76 -31.49
N ALA A 226 -14.37 -3.48 -31.79
CA ALA A 226 -15.06 -2.83 -32.92
C ALA A 226 -14.74 -3.64 -34.17
N ILE A 227 -15.79 -4.21 -34.78
CA ILE A 227 -15.72 -4.97 -36.04
C ILE A 227 -15.54 -3.98 -37.20
#